data_0a4407b8916ca63fcdcb189a1d893b10
#
_entry.id   0a4407b8916ca63fcdcb189a1d893b10
#
_cell.length_a   1.000
_cell.length_b   1.000
_cell.length_c   1.000
_cell.angle_alpha   90.00
_cell.angle_beta   90.00
_cell.angle_gamma   90.00
#
_symmetry.space_group_name_H-M   'P 1'
#
loop_
_entity.id
_entity.type
_entity.pdbx_description
1 polymer ?
#
loop_
_entity_poly.entity_id
_entity_poly.type
_entity_poly.pdbx_seq_one_letter_code
_entity_poly.pdbx_strand_id
1 'polypeptide(L)'
;AIIGKALYENRINLKDAVDMFESGSSVIEASKKLNTSLSFSDFKLNSDGLIPVVVQDYVNNEVLMVAYMNEEAYNHTVNTGVMTYYSRSRQELWIKGETSGHYQYVSSLDIDCDNDTILAKVRQIGAACHTGNRSCFYRNLYLRDL
;
A
#
# COMPACT_ATOMS: atom_id res chain seq x y z
N ALA A 1 -20.93 -12.86 11.63
CA ALA A 1 -20.29 -12.89 11.68
C ALA A 1 -19.96 -12.53 11.63
N ILE A 2 -20.10 -12.33 11.27
CA ILE A 2 -19.37 -12.29 11.28
C ILE A 2 -18.95 -11.93 11.22
N ILE A 3 -19.26 -11.69 11.10
CA ILE A 3 -18.42 -11.63 11.11
C ILE A 3 -18.08 -11.51 11.19
N GLY A 4 -18.45 -11.20 11.10
CA GLY A 4 -17.70 -11.39 11.17
C GLY A 4 -17.31 -11.04 11.30
N LYS A 5 -17.69 -10.75 11.30
CA LYS A 5 -16.98 -10.69 11.48
C LYS A 5 -16.55 -10.10 11.45
N ALA A 6 -16.77 -9.85 11.24
CA ALA A 6 -15.96 -9.71 11.20
C ALA A 6 -15.51 -9.30 11.32
N LEU A 7 -15.83 -9.16 11.48
CA LEU A 7 -15.02 -9.22 11.58
C LEU A 7 -14.68 -9.06 11.69
N TYR A 8 -15.04 -8.76 11.88
CA TYR A 8 -14.17 -8.90 12.02
C TYR A 8 -13.97 -8.44 11.96
N GLU A 9 -14.41 -8.10 11.94
CA GLU A 9 -13.79 -8.12 11.88
C GLU A 9 -13.42 -7.76 11.68
N ASN A 10 -13.74 -7.52 11.88
CA ASN A 10 -12.92 -7.59 11.76
C ASN A 10 -12.52 -7.36 11.70
N ARG A 11 -13.06 -6.87 11.55
CA ARG A 11 -12.40 -7.02 11.46
C ARG A 11 -12.38 -6.82 11.00
N ILE A 12 -12.66 -6.56 11.06
CA ILE A 12 -12.29 -6.71 10.76
C ILE A 12 -12.01 -6.39 10.39
N ASN A 13 -12.30 -6.18 10.24
CA ASN A 13 -11.62 -6.26 9.98
C ASN A 13 -11.39 -6.25 9.67
N LEU A 14 -11.56 -5.97 9.56
CA LEU A 14 -10.99 -6.24 9.36
C LEU A 14 -11.05 -6.44 9.05
N LYS A 15 -11.27 -6.04 8.97
CA LYS A 15 -10.94 -6.38 8.79
C LYS A 15 -11.29 -6.50 8.33
N ASP A 16 -11.72 -6.26 8.20
CA ASP A 16 -11.73 -6.60 7.97
C ASP A 16 -11.70 -6.62 7.59
N ALA A 17 -12.03 -6.49 7.30
CA ALA A 17 -11.72 -6.66 7.06
C ALA A 17 -11.62 -6.94 6.91
N VAL A 18 -11.69 -6.74 7.10
CA VAL A 18 -11.25 -7.07 7.06
C VAL A 18 -11.40 -7.47 7.10
N ASP A 19 -11.66 -7.28 7.06
CA ASP A 19 -11.49 -7.75 7.16
C ASP A 19 -11.61 -7.92 7.28
N MET A 20 -12.06 -7.87 7.39
CA MET A 20 -11.93 -8.12 7.54
C MET A 20 -11.78 -8.58 7.86
N PHE A 21 -11.82 -8.80 8.38
CA PHE A 21 -11.25 -9.30 8.75
C PHE A 21 -11.32 -10.19 9.23
N GLU A 22 -11.66 -10.35 9.47
CA GLU A 22 -11.38 -11.14 9.83
C GLU A 22 -11.49 -11.90 10.09
N SER A 23 -11.81 -12.45 10.51
CA SER A 23 -11.53 -13.10 10.49
C SER A 23 -11.09 -13.21 10.30
N GLY A 24 -11.43 -13.24 10.31
CA GLY A 24 -10.49 -13.11 10.01
C GLY A 24 -9.27 -13.25 9.15
N SER A 25 -8.06 -13.83 9.54
CA SER A 25 -6.87 -13.94 8.70
C SER A 25 -7.03 -14.87 7.51
N SER A 26 -7.81 -15.93 7.66
CA SER A 26 -8.07 -16.84 6.54
C SER A 26 -8.87 -16.16 5.45
N VAL A 27 -9.74 -15.23 5.81
CA VAL A 27 -10.48 -14.44 4.83
C VAL A 27 -9.54 -13.55 4.04
N ILE A 28 -8.58 -12.93 4.71
CA ILE A 28 -7.58 -12.10 4.04
C ILE A 28 -6.73 -12.96 3.11
N GLU A 29 -6.32 -14.13 3.56
CA GLU A 29 -5.55 -15.05 2.74
C GLU A 29 -6.32 -15.47 1.50
N ALA A 30 -7.60 -15.79 1.65
CA ALA A 30 -8.42 -16.22 0.53
C ALA A 30 -8.60 -15.14 -0.52
N SER A 31 -8.57 -13.86 -0.12
CA SER A 31 -8.73 -12.75 -1.05
C SER A 31 -7.43 -12.32 -1.71
N LYS A 32 -6.29 -12.77 -1.19
CA LYS A 32 -5.00 -12.46 -1.77
C LYS A 32 -4.82 -13.24 -3.07
N LYS A 33 -4.46 -12.54 -4.13
CA LYS A 33 -4.35 -13.17 -5.44
C LYS A 33 -3.12 -12.62 -6.17
N LEU A 34 -2.20 -13.52 -6.50
CA LEU A 34 -1.02 -13.17 -7.28
C LEU A 34 -1.31 -13.50 -8.74
N ASN A 35 -1.39 -12.48 -9.57
CA ASN A 35 -1.76 -12.61 -10.97
C ASN A 35 -0.56 -12.69 -11.91
N THR A 36 0.64 -12.80 -11.35
CA THR A 36 1.87 -12.86 -12.14
C THR A 36 2.84 -13.84 -11.48
N SER A 37 3.73 -14.39 -12.28
CA SER A 37 4.81 -15.22 -11.78
C SER A 37 6.03 -14.40 -11.34
N LEU A 38 5.97 -13.06 -11.48
CA LEU A 38 7.08 -12.21 -11.10
C LEU A 38 7.27 -12.20 -9.58
N SER A 39 8.53 -12.20 -9.16
CA SER A 39 8.92 -12.05 -7.77
C SER A 39 9.76 -10.80 -7.64
N PHE A 40 10.09 -10.43 -6.41
CA PHE A 40 10.89 -9.23 -6.17
C PHE A 40 12.23 -9.29 -6.90
N SER A 41 12.80 -10.48 -7.05
CA SER A 41 14.08 -10.65 -7.73
C SER A 41 14.02 -10.32 -9.23
N ASP A 42 12.81 -10.25 -9.81
CA ASP A 42 12.62 -9.89 -11.20
C ASP A 42 12.55 -8.37 -11.42
N PHE A 43 12.47 -7.60 -10.34
CA PHE A 43 12.33 -6.14 -10.42
C PHE A 43 13.70 -5.50 -10.68
N LYS A 44 13.66 -4.38 -11.39
CA LYS A 44 14.85 -3.56 -11.60
C LYS A 44 14.94 -2.54 -10.49
N LEU A 45 15.87 -2.76 -9.58
CA LEU A 45 16.03 -1.93 -8.39
C LEU A 45 17.04 -0.82 -8.65
N ASN A 46 16.97 0.25 -7.87
CA ASN A 46 17.97 1.30 -7.92
C ASN A 46 19.24 0.82 -7.22
N SER A 47 20.26 1.69 -7.15
CA SER A 47 21.56 1.32 -6.58
C SER A 47 21.49 0.94 -5.09
N ASP A 48 20.43 1.34 -4.42
CA ASP A 48 20.21 1.02 -3.00
C ASP A 48 19.37 -0.24 -2.78
N GLY A 49 19.02 -0.94 -3.86
CA GLY A 49 18.20 -2.14 -3.77
C GLY A 49 16.73 -1.84 -3.54
N LEU A 50 16.25 -0.68 -3.96
CA LEU A 50 14.89 -0.22 -3.71
C LEU A 50 14.13 -0.02 -5.01
N ILE A 51 12.81 -0.18 -4.95
CA ILE A 51 11.92 0.10 -6.06
C ILE A 51 10.94 1.20 -5.63
N PRO A 52 10.75 2.22 -6.48
CA PRO A 52 9.75 3.26 -6.17
C PRO A 52 8.33 2.73 -6.30
N VAL A 53 7.46 3.25 -5.45
CA VAL A 53 6.05 2.88 -5.41
C VAL A 53 5.22 4.15 -5.51
N VAL A 54 4.42 4.25 -6.56
CA VAL A 54 3.44 5.31 -6.70
C VAL A 54 2.15 4.82 -6.04
N VAL A 55 1.63 5.60 -5.11
CA VAL A 55 0.44 5.20 -4.34
C VAL A 55 -0.75 6.04 -4.79
N GLN A 56 -1.83 5.35 -5.14
CA GLN A 56 -3.01 5.95 -5.73
C GLN A 56 -4.25 5.46 -4.99
N ASP A 57 -5.22 6.35 -4.80
CA ASP A 57 -6.49 5.97 -4.20
C ASP A 57 -7.27 5.10 -5.18
N TYR A 58 -7.79 3.95 -4.70
CA TYR A 58 -8.45 2.99 -5.60
C TYR A 58 -9.85 3.43 -6.01
N VAL A 59 -10.45 4.38 -5.28
CA VAL A 59 -11.81 4.84 -5.57
C VAL A 59 -11.81 5.94 -6.63
N ASN A 60 -10.99 6.98 -6.43
CA ASN A 60 -11.03 8.16 -7.29
C ASN A 60 -9.76 8.36 -8.11
N ASN A 61 -8.80 7.44 -8.00
CA ASN A 61 -7.53 7.47 -8.74
C ASN A 61 -6.63 8.67 -8.39
N GLU A 62 -6.87 9.30 -7.25
CA GLU A 62 -5.99 10.38 -6.81
C GLU A 62 -4.62 9.83 -6.44
N VAL A 63 -3.55 10.45 -6.95
CA VAL A 63 -2.19 10.07 -6.58
C VAL A 63 -1.90 10.66 -5.20
N LEU A 64 -1.51 9.80 -4.27
CA LEU A 64 -1.40 10.17 -2.87
C LEU A 64 0.03 10.45 -2.45
N MET A 65 0.98 9.62 -2.88
CA MET A 65 2.37 9.76 -2.46
C MET A 65 3.26 8.85 -3.29
N VAL A 66 4.57 9.03 -3.11
CA VAL A 66 5.59 8.12 -3.66
C VAL A 66 6.50 7.71 -2.50
N ALA A 67 6.80 6.44 -2.43
CA ALA A 67 7.71 5.90 -1.42
C ALA A 67 8.55 4.79 -2.05
N TYR A 68 9.29 4.06 -1.22
CA TYR A 68 10.19 3.02 -1.71
C TYR A 68 10.00 1.73 -0.92
N MET A 69 10.28 0.61 -1.57
CA MET A 69 10.27 -0.71 -0.94
C MET A 69 11.58 -1.43 -1.21
N ASN A 70 12.08 -2.11 -0.18
CA ASN A 70 13.03 -3.19 -0.38
C ASN A 70 12.26 -4.51 -0.41
N GLU A 71 12.96 -5.63 -0.52
CA GLU A 71 12.28 -6.93 -0.61
C GLU A 71 11.45 -7.23 0.63
N GLU A 72 11.95 -6.91 1.80
CA GLU A 72 11.25 -7.16 3.05
C GLU A 72 9.95 -6.35 3.14
N ALA A 73 10.00 -5.08 2.73
CA ALA A 73 8.82 -4.22 2.71
C ALA A 73 7.78 -4.75 1.73
N TYR A 74 8.22 -5.18 0.55
CA TYR A 74 7.34 -5.74 -0.46
C TYR A 74 6.65 -7.00 0.06
N ASN A 75 7.41 -7.92 0.62
CA ASN A 75 6.86 -9.16 1.15
C ASN A 75 5.88 -8.90 2.29
N HIS A 76 6.21 -7.97 3.17
CA HIS A 76 5.31 -7.61 4.28
C HIS A 76 4.00 -7.04 3.74
N THR A 77 4.07 -6.19 2.73
CA THR A 77 2.89 -5.60 2.10
C THR A 77 1.99 -6.69 1.49
N VAL A 78 2.58 -7.60 0.73
CA VAL A 78 1.83 -8.68 0.08
C VAL A 78 1.20 -9.61 1.12
N ASN A 79 1.91 -9.88 2.21
CA ASN A 79 1.44 -10.84 3.21
C ASN A 79 0.39 -10.24 4.15
N THR A 80 0.44 -8.95 4.42
CA THR A 80 -0.47 -8.32 5.39
C THR A 80 -1.61 -7.54 4.73
N GLY A 81 -1.44 -7.12 3.48
CA GLY A 81 -2.39 -6.24 2.82
C GLY A 81 -2.32 -4.80 3.27
N VAL A 82 -1.31 -4.43 4.06
CA VAL A 82 -1.08 -3.08 4.53
C VAL A 82 0.23 -2.57 3.95
N MET A 83 0.19 -1.35 3.38
CA MET A 83 1.38 -0.80 2.74
C MET A 83 2.51 -0.63 3.74
N THR A 84 3.65 -1.21 3.41
CA THR A 84 4.87 -1.14 4.18
C THR A 84 5.97 -0.67 3.26
N TYR A 85 6.75 0.30 3.73
CA TYR A 85 7.78 0.94 2.92
C TYR A 85 9.13 0.80 3.60
N TYR A 86 10.18 1.14 2.85
CA TYR A 86 11.52 1.25 3.41
C TYR A 86 11.89 2.73 3.48
N SER A 87 12.20 3.19 4.69
CA SER A 87 12.61 4.58 4.90
C SER A 87 14.10 4.72 4.59
N ARG A 88 14.42 5.51 3.55
CA ARG A 88 15.81 5.73 3.15
C ARG A 88 16.58 6.52 4.20
N SER A 89 15.94 7.49 4.82
CA SER A 89 16.60 8.34 5.80
C SER A 89 16.86 7.62 7.12
N ARG A 90 15.95 6.75 7.54
CA ARG A 90 16.08 6.03 8.80
C ARG A 90 16.63 4.63 8.64
N GLN A 91 16.69 4.15 7.39
CA GLN A 91 17.16 2.81 7.02
C GLN A 91 16.44 1.72 7.79
N GLU A 92 15.12 1.81 7.80
CA GLU A 92 14.27 0.82 8.49
C GLU A 92 12.93 0.68 7.78
N LEU A 93 12.24 -0.41 8.05
CA LEU A 93 10.89 -0.63 7.56
C LEU A 93 9.93 0.33 8.24
N TRP A 94 8.87 0.67 7.52
CA TRP A 94 7.88 1.63 8.00
C TRP A 94 6.51 1.19 7.51
N ILE A 95 5.66 0.79 8.45
CA ILE A 95 4.26 0.44 8.15
C ILE A 95 3.45 1.73 8.12
N LYS A 96 2.87 2.03 6.95
CA LYS A 96 2.11 3.26 6.78
C LYS A 96 0.90 3.26 7.70
N GLY A 97 0.82 4.26 8.58
CA GLY A 97 -0.28 4.40 9.51
C GLY A 97 -0.05 3.79 10.87
N GLU A 98 1.08 3.15 11.08
CA GLU A 98 1.37 2.46 12.34
C GLU A 98 1.25 3.40 13.55
N THR A 99 1.71 4.64 13.40
CA THR A 99 1.67 5.63 14.47
C THR A 99 0.42 6.52 14.37
N SER A 100 0.06 6.94 13.16
CA SER A 100 -1.01 7.92 12.95
C SER A 100 -2.40 7.30 12.86
N GLY A 101 -2.48 6.01 12.57
CA GLY A 101 -3.75 5.35 12.27
C GLY A 101 -4.20 5.54 10.84
N HIS A 102 -3.46 6.28 10.02
CA HIS A 102 -3.81 6.56 8.63
C HIS A 102 -3.24 5.47 7.73
N TYR A 103 -3.77 4.26 7.88
CA TYR A 103 -3.32 3.08 7.14
C TYR A 103 -3.67 3.18 5.67
N GLN A 104 -2.94 2.39 4.88
CA GLN A 104 -3.22 2.20 3.46
C GLN A 104 -3.42 0.71 3.22
N TYR A 105 -4.65 0.34 2.91
CA TYR A 105 -4.99 -1.06 2.65
C TYR A 105 -4.91 -1.33 1.17
N VAL A 106 -4.18 -2.38 0.80
CA VAL A 106 -3.89 -2.68 -0.60
C VAL A 106 -5.15 -3.18 -1.31
N SER A 107 -5.48 -2.53 -2.43
CA SER A 107 -6.48 -3.03 -3.37
C SER A 107 -5.78 -3.80 -4.49
N SER A 108 -4.72 -3.23 -5.05
CA SER A 108 -3.94 -3.91 -6.09
C SER A 108 -2.52 -3.36 -6.13
N LEU A 109 -1.61 -4.19 -6.63
CA LEU A 109 -0.24 -3.82 -6.91
C LEU A 109 0.04 -4.18 -8.37
N ASP A 110 0.48 -3.20 -9.13
CA ASP A 110 0.83 -3.40 -10.53
C ASP A 110 2.30 -3.05 -10.73
N ILE A 111 2.94 -3.69 -11.70
CA ILE A 111 4.33 -3.41 -12.05
C ILE A 111 4.35 -2.80 -13.46
N ASP A 112 5.22 -1.83 -13.68
CA ASP A 112 5.28 -1.19 -14.98
C ASP A 112 6.01 -2.05 -16.01
N CYS A 113 6.06 -1.56 -17.25
CA CYS A 113 6.49 -2.38 -18.39
C CYS A 113 7.94 -2.83 -18.33
N ASP A 114 8.80 -2.10 -17.61
CA ASP A 114 10.20 -2.47 -17.48
C ASP A 114 10.59 -2.89 -16.06
N ASN A 115 9.58 -3.17 -15.23
CA ASN A 115 9.75 -3.77 -13.90
C ASN A 115 10.51 -2.89 -12.91
N ASP A 116 10.44 -1.57 -13.05
CA ASP A 116 11.18 -0.67 -12.18
C ASP A 116 10.32 0.25 -11.32
N THR A 117 9.00 0.16 -11.40
CA THR A 117 8.09 1.01 -10.62
C THR A 117 6.80 0.26 -10.31
N ILE A 118 6.39 0.29 -9.07
CA ILE A 118 5.13 -0.33 -8.64
C ILE A 118 4.05 0.75 -8.56
N LEU A 119 2.86 0.43 -9.05
CA LEU A 119 1.68 1.24 -8.82
C LEU A 119 0.81 0.51 -7.81
N ALA A 120 0.64 1.12 -6.64
CA ALA A 120 -0.18 0.56 -5.56
C ALA A 120 -1.49 1.32 -5.49
N LYS A 121 -2.61 0.63 -5.70
CA LYS A 121 -3.92 1.21 -5.49
C LYS A 121 -4.39 0.79 -4.11
N VAL A 122 -4.76 1.79 -3.29
CA VAL A 122 -5.02 1.56 -1.87
C VAL A 122 -6.30 2.23 -1.44
N ARG A 123 -6.86 1.71 -0.36
CA ARG A 123 -7.87 2.43 0.40
C ARG A 123 -7.14 3.26 1.46
N GLN A 124 -7.14 4.57 1.28
CA GLN A 124 -6.45 5.48 2.19
C GLN A 124 -7.35 5.86 3.34
N ILE A 125 -6.90 5.64 4.56
CA ILE A 125 -7.57 6.09 5.76
C ILE A 125 -6.94 7.42 6.17
N GLY A 126 -7.75 8.49 6.16
CA GLY A 126 -7.25 9.81 6.54
C GLY A 126 -6.27 10.39 5.54
N ALA A 127 -5.29 11.11 6.04
CA ALA A 127 -4.30 11.82 5.23
C ALA A 127 -3.09 10.94 4.93
N ALA A 128 -2.65 10.93 3.68
CA ALA A 128 -1.43 10.23 3.31
C ALA A 128 -0.19 11.03 3.71
N CYS A 129 -0.28 12.35 3.66
CA CYS A 129 0.86 13.23 3.92
C CYS A 129 1.00 13.52 5.41
N HIS A 130 2.26 13.58 5.89
CA HIS A 130 2.53 13.89 7.30
C HIS A 130 2.10 15.32 7.67
N THR A 131 1.86 16.18 6.67
CA THR A 131 1.37 17.55 6.90
C THR A 131 -0.12 17.60 7.21
N GLY A 132 -0.82 16.47 7.11
CA GLY A 132 -2.26 16.41 7.29
C GLY A 132 -3.05 16.53 6.01
N ASN A 133 -2.40 16.78 4.88
CA ASN A 133 -3.08 16.79 3.58
C ASN A 133 -3.33 15.38 3.12
N ARG A 134 -4.47 15.18 2.43
CA ARG A 134 -4.83 13.85 1.94
C ARG A 134 -3.77 13.32 0.97
N SER A 135 -3.28 14.15 0.07
CA SER A 135 -2.23 13.80 -0.88
C SER A 135 -0.97 14.61 -0.59
N CYS A 136 0.18 13.98 -0.82
CA CYS A 136 1.46 14.70 -0.74
C CYS A 136 1.60 15.70 -1.89
N PHE A 137 0.80 15.55 -2.95
CA PHE A 137 0.87 16.38 -4.15
C PHE A 137 -0.17 17.49 -4.10
N TYR A 138 -0.06 18.38 -3.11
CA TYR A 138 -1.03 19.44 -2.89
C TYR A 138 -0.52 20.82 -3.32
N ARG A 139 0.68 20.91 -3.90
CA ARG A 139 1.27 22.17 -4.36
C ARG A 139 1.52 22.10 -5.85
N ASN A 140 1.16 23.16 -6.57
CA ASN A 140 1.37 23.26 -8.01
C ASN A 140 2.72 23.87 -8.31
N LEU A 141 3.46 23.29 -9.25
CA LEU A 141 4.66 23.89 -9.81
C LEU A 141 4.31 24.69 -11.05
N TYR A 142 3.35 24.22 -11.82
CA TYR A 142 2.99 24.81 -13.12
C TYR A 142 1.55 24.43 -13.41
N LEU A 143 0.79 25.42 -13.84
CA LEU A 143 -0.60 25.20 -14.20
C LEU A 143 -0.87 25.89 -15.52
N ARG A 144 -1.64 25.24 -16.40
CA ARG A 144 -1.92 25.74 -17.72
C ARG A 144 -3.37 25.43 -18.08
N ASP A 145 -4.04 26.41 -18.66
CA ASP A 145 -5.39 26.22 -19.19
C ASP A 145 -5.32 25.42 -20.50
N LEU A 146 -6.09 24.34 -20.54
CA LEU A 146 -6.16 23.49 -21.73
C LEU A 146 -7.58 23.47 -22.30
#